data_6b0d20d16b7fd6ee3027f49517785361
#
_entry.id   6b0d20d16b7fd6ee3027f49517785361
#
_cell.length_a   1.000
_cell.length_b   1.000
_cell.length_c   1.000
_cell.angle_alpha   90.00
_cell.angle_beta   90.00
_cell.angle_gamma   90.00
#
_symmetry.space_group_name_H-M   'P 1'
#
loop_
_entity.id
_entity.type
_entity.pdbx_description
1 polymer ?
#
loop_
_entity_poly.entity_id
_entity_poly.type
_entity_poly.pdbx_seq_one_letter_code
_entity_poly.pdbx_strand_id
1 'polypeptide(L)'
;MPINSKDKGKRGERMWRDVCRANGFDKVRRTVQYCGNTGDASDCIGLPNIHQEVKFVENLNVRKAYEQAMHDAKKSGNLPIVAWKKNNQPWLVTMSADDWFKIYRESEWSEEK
;
A
#
# COMPACT_ATOMS: atom_id res chain seq x y z
N MET A 1 9.60 26.69 0.26
CA MET A 1 10.61 25.62 0.19
C MET A 1 9.99 24.37 -0.39
N PRO A 2 10.60 23.78 -1.37
CA PRO A 2 10.06 22.52 -1.89
C PRO A 2 10.17 21.43 -0.83
N ILE A 3 9.17 20.57 -0.77
CA ILE A 3 9.16 19.45 0.14
C ILE A 3 10.14 18.40 -0.39
N ASN A 4 11.01 17.93 0.50
CA ASN A 4 11.93 16.86 0.17
C ASN A 4 11.11 15.60 -0.15
N SER A 5 11.38 14.95 -1.28
CA SER A 5 10.61 13.77 -1.71
C SER A 5 10.69 12.62 -0.71
N LYS A 6 11.81 12.48 0.00
CA LYS A 6 11.96 11.48 1.03
C LYS A 6 11.03 11.74 2.22
N ASP A 7 10.93 13.01 2.63
CA ASP A 7 10.03 13.40 3.71
C ASP A 7 8.57 13.24 3.29
N LYS A 8 8.25 13.55 2.05
CA LYS A 8 6.90 13.37 1.52
C LYS A 8 6.52 11.89 1.51
N GLY A 9 7.47 11.00 1.19
CA GLY A 9 7.25 9.57 1.23
C GLY A 9 6.91 9.09 2.64
N LYS A 10 7.68 9.50 3.64
CA LYS A 10 7.42 9.16 5.03
C LYS A 10 6.08 9.70 5.50
N ARG A 11 5.76 10.92 5.09
CA ARG A 11 4.49 11.54 5.44
C ARG A 11 3.32 10.76 4.84
N GLY A 12 3.45 10.33 3.60
CA GLY A 12 2.44 9.50 2.95
C GLY A 12 2.22 8.19 3.69
N GLU A 13 3.30 7.53 4.11
CA GLU A 13 3.20 6.29 4.87
C GLU A 13 2.47 6.49 6.20
N ARG A 14 2.74 7.60 6.89
CA ARG A 14 2.03 7.92 8.14
C ARG A 14 0.56 8.21 7.90
N MET A 15 0.25 8.93 6.82
CA MET A 15 -1.13 9.23 6.45
C MET A 15 -1.90 7.95 6.14
N TRP A 16 -1.30 7.05 5.36
CA TRP A 16 -1.94 5.77 5.03
C TRP A 16 -2.14 4.91 6.28
N ARG A 17 -1.13 4.86 7.15
CA ARG A 17 -1.27 4.18 8.44
C ARG A 17 -2.49 4.69 9.19
N ASP A 18 -2.67 6.00 9.23
CA ASP A 18 -3.78 6.61 9.98
C ASP A 18 -5.12 6.30 9.32
N VAL A 19 -5.17 6.24 7.98
CA VAL A 19 -6.37 5.82 7.26
C VAL A 19 -6.74 4.39 7.64
N CYS A 20 -5.77 3.48 7.67
CA CYS A 20 -6.02 2.10 8.06
C CYS A 20 -6.56 2.01 9.48
N ARG A 21 -5.96 2.75 10.40
CA ARG A 21 -6.39 2.76 11.80
C ARG A 21 -7.81 3.31 11.94
N ALA A 22 -8.14 4.35 11.18
CA ALA A 22 -9.48 4.92 11.19
C ALA A 22 -10.52 3.92 10.68
N ASN A 23 -10.08 2.94 9.91
CA ASN A 23 -10.95 1.88 9.40
C ASN A 23 -10.93 0.62 10.27
N GLY A 24 -10.37 0.71 11.47
CA GLY A 24 -10.42 -0.39 12.43
C GLY A 24 -9.18 -1.28 12.47
N PHE A 25 -8.15 -0.97 11.67
CA PHE A 25 -6.94 -1.79 11.61
C PHE A 25 -5.83 -1.14 12.43
N ASP A 26 -5.97 -1.21 13.75
CA ASP A 26 -5.14 -0.49 14.70
C ASP A 26 -3.68 -0.93 14.73
N LYS A 27 -3.39 -2.12 14.20
CA LYS A 27 -2.03 -2.65 14.21
C LYS A 27 -1.20 -2.20 13.03
N VAL A 28 -1.78 -1.48 12.08
CA VAL A 28 -1.03 -0.98 10.94
C VAL A 28 0.01 0.02 11.39
N ARG A 29 1.23 -0.15 10.92
CA ARG A 29 2.35 0.72 11.26
C ARG A 29 3.34 0.77 10.10
N ARG A 30 4.13 1.83 10.07
CA ARG A 30 5.20 1.94 9.10
C ARG A 30 6.28 0.91 9.39
N THR A 31 6.83 0.35 8.32
CA THR A 31 7.99 -0.51 8.44
C THR A 31 9.21 0.39 8.67
N VAL A 32 9.91 0.16 9.77
CA VAL A 32 11.15 0.88 10.05
C VAL A 32 12.27 0.19 9.29
N GLN A 33 12.89 0.93 8.39
CA GLN A 33 13.96 0.39 7.57
C GLN A 33 15.28 0.93 8.07
N TYR A 34 16.08 0.06 8.65
CA TYR A 34 17.42 0.38 9.08
C TYR A 34 18.42 0.01 7.98
N CYS A 35 19.67 0.25 8.22
CA CYS A 35 20.72 -0.15 7.28
C CYS A 35 20.62 -1.65 7.02
N GLY A 36 20.80 -2.04 5.76
CA GLY A 36 20.68 -3.43 5.37
C GLY A 36 19.32 -3.83 4.85
N ASN A 37 18.39 -2.91 4.78
CA ASN A 37 17.11 -3.19 4.18
C ASN A 37 17.28 -3.63 2.72
N THR A 38 16.63 -4.73 2.35
CA THR A 38 16.76 -5.31 1.02
C THR A 38 15.88 -4.62 -0.01
N GLY A 39 14.98 -3.75 0.42
CA GLY A 39 14.06 -3.06 -0.48
C GLY A 39 12.80 -3.83 -0.81
N ASP A 40 12.68 -5.07 -0.35
CA ASP A 40 11.49 -5.88 -0.61
C ASP A 40 10.51 -5.89 0.56
N ALA A 41 10.75 -5.09 1.58
CA ALA A 41 9.83 -4.91 2.69
C ALA A 41 8.66 -4.02 2.27
N SER A 42 7.49 -4.33 2.79
CA SER A 42 6.31 -3.49 2.66
C SER A 42 6.54 -2.14 3.34
N ASP A 43 5.99 -1.06 2.78
CA ASP A 43 6.11 0.27 3.40
C ASP A 43 5.35 0.36 4.71
N CYS A 44 4.23 -0.33 4.81
CA CYS A 44 3.47 -0.50 6.03
C CYS A 44 3.17 -1.97 6.24
N ILE A 45 2.98 -2.37 7.47
CA ILE A 45 2.59 -3.72 7.86
C ILE A 45 1.40 -3.64 8.80
N GLY A 46 0.77 -4.78 9.08
CA GLY A 46 -0.36 -4.83 10.00
C GLY A 46 -1.71 -5.11 9.35
N LEU A 47 -1.73 -5.30 8.02
CA LEU A 47 -2.87 -5.87 7.34
C LEU A 47 -2.46 -7.29 6.94
N PRO A 48 -2.98 -8.32 7.63
CA PRO A 48 -2.55 -9.70 7.36
C PRO A 48 -2.69 -10.06 5.88
N ASN A 49 -1.66 -10.69 5.34
CA ASN A 49 -1.60 -11.19 3.97
C ASN A 49 -1.51 -10.10 2.88
N ILE A 50 -1.30 -8.86 3.28
CA ILE A 50 -1.22 -7.75 2.32
C ILE A 50 0.18 -7.12 2.36
N HIS A 51 0.77 -6.96 1.18
CA HIS A 51 2.00 -6.18 1.01
C HIS A 51 1.59 -4.76 0.63
N GLN A 52 1.92 -3.80 1.46
CA GLN A 52 1.44 -2.42 1.30
C GLN A 52 2.55 -1.52 0.77
N GLU A 53 2.43 -1.14 -0.50
CA GLU A 53 3.27 -0.11 -1.09
C GLU A 53 2.51 1.21 -1.02
N VAL A 54 3.16 2.25 -0.51
CA VAL A 54 2.49 3.54 -0.28
C VAL A 54 3.16 4.61 -1.13
N LYS A 55 2.38 5.37 -1.87
CA LYS A 55 2.88 6.44 -2.74
C LYS A 55 2.08 7.72 -2.53
N PHE A 56 2.78 8.80 -2.20
CA PHE A 56 2.18 10.12 -2.06
C PHE A 56 2.95 11.05 -3.01
N VAL A 57 2.53 11.08 -4.27
CA VAL A 57 3.20 11.83 -5.34
C VAL A 57 2.16 12.39 -6.29
N GLU A 58 2.49 13.51 -6.95
CA GLU A 58 1.53 14.17 -7.82
C GLU A 58 1.34 13.46 -9.16
N ASN A 59 2.42 12.91 -9.71
CA ASN A 59 2.37 12.24 -11.01
C ASN A 59 2.92 10.83 -10.86
N LEU A 60 2.06 9.90 -10.49
CA LEU A 60 2.46 8.52 -10.26
C LEU A 60 2.25 7.69 -11.52
N ASN A 61 3.30 6.98 -11.93
CA ASN A 61 3.14 5.89 -12.87
C ASN A 61 2.66 4.69 -12.06
N VAL A 62 1.34 4.52 -11.98
CA VAL A 62 0.74 3.53 -11.08
C VAL A 62 1.07 2.10 -11.50
N ARG A 63 1.18 1.85 -12.82
CA ARG A 63 1.55 0.51 -13.29
C ARG A 63 2.95 0.13 -12.84
N LYS A 64 3.89 1.05 -12.96
CA LYS A 64 5.25 0.81 -12.52
C LYS A 64 5.32 0.59 -11.02
N ALA A 65 4.56 1.38 -10.26
CA ALA A 65 4.50 1.22 -8.80
C ALA A 65 3.93 -0.15 -8.44
N TYR A 66 2.88 -0.59 -9.14
CA TYR A 66 2.30 -1.90 -8.90
C TYR A 66 3.27 -3.01 -9.23
N GLU A 67 4.00 -2.91 -10.35
CA GLU A 67 4.99 -3.91 -10.74
C GLU A 67 6.08 -4.03 -9.68
N GLN A 68 6.50 -2.92 -9.10
CA GLN A 68 7.47 -2.91 -8.02
C GLN A 68 6.91 -3.61 -6.77
N ALA A 69 5.66 -3.29 -6.41
CA ALA A 69 5.01 -3.93 -5.26
C ALA A 69 4.88 -5.44 -5.48
N MET A 70 4.51 -5.85 -6.68
CA MET A 70 4.38 -7.26 -7.03
C MET A 70 5.73 -7.99 -6.91
N HIS A 71 6.79 -7.35 -7.38
CA HIS A 71 8.14 -7.91 -7.29
C HIS A 71 8.56 -8.06 -5.82
N ASP A 72 8.37 -7.02 -5.04
CA ASP A 72 8.80 -7.02 -3.64
C ASP A 72 7.98 -7.98 -2.79
N ALA A 73 6.73 -8.21 -3.15
CA ALA A 73 5.85 -9.10 -2.39
C ALA A 73 6.16 -10.58 -2.60
N LYS A 74 6.97 -10.93 -3.59
CA LYS A 74 7.25 -12.34 -3.90
C LYS A 74 7.81 -13.12 -2.72
N LYS A 75 8.67 -12.50 -1.93
CA LYS A 75 9.29 -13.18 -0.80
C LYS A 75 8.28 -13.59 0.26
N SER A 76 7.35 -12.71 0.58
CA SER A 76 6.37 -12.99 1.62
C SER A 76 5.21 -13.81 1.10
N GLY A 77 4.93 -13.75 -0.20
CA GLY A 77 3.73 -14.34 -0.77
C GLY A 77 2.48 -13.54 -0.48
N ASN A 78 2.61 -12.35 0.11
CA ASN A 78 1.48 -11.50 0.42
C ASN A 78 0.95 -10.83 -0.85
N LEU A 79 -0.34 -10.48 -0.82
CA LEU A 79 -1.02 -9.86 -1.95
C LEU A 79 -0.60 -8.38 -2.04
N PRO A 80 0.01 -7.97 -3.16
CA PRO A 80 0.50 -6.60 -3.27
C PRO A 80 -0.60 -5.60 -3.60
N ILE A 81 -0.57 -4.47 -2.92
CA ILE A 81 -1.39 -3.32 -3.25
C ILE A 81 -0.52 -2.08 -3.30
N VAL A 82 -0.96 -1.09 -4.08
CA VAL A 82 -0.40 0.26 -4.05
C VAL A 82 -1.48 1.17 -3.51
N ALA A 83 -1.26 1.70 -2.31
CA ALA A 83 -2.10 2.73 -1.72
C ALA A 83 -1.49 4.07 -2.10
N TRP A 84 -2.23 4.90 -2.83
CA TRP A 84 -1.62 6.11 -3.36
C TRP A 84 -2.60 7.27 -3.42
N LYS A 85 -2.03 8.46 -3.37
CA LYS A 85 -2.81 9.68 -3.56
C LYS A 85 -1.88 10.81 -4.00
N LYS A 86 -2.47 11.86 -4.50
CA LYS A 86 -1.81 13.15 -4.69
C LYS A 86 -2.46 14.19 -3.80
N ASN A 87 -1.86 15.39 -3.72
CA ASN A 87 -2.37 16.44 -2.85
C ASN A 87 -3.85 16.70 -3.10
N ASN A 88 -4.60 16.82 -2.02
CA ASN A 88 -6.03 17.20 -2.05
C ASN A 88 -6.92 16.21 -2.81
N GLN A 89 -6.48 14.96 -2.95
CA GLN A 89 -7.26 13.90 -3.58
C GLN A 89 -7.46 12.75 -2.59
N PRO A 90 -8.52 11.95 -2.76
CA PRO A 90 -8.72 10.79 -1.89
C PRO A 90 -7.68 9.70 -2.15
N TRP A 91 -7.49 8.84 -1.17
CA TRP A 91 -6.66 7.66 -1.33
C TRP A 91 -7.30 6.68 -2.30
N LEU A 92 -6.47 6.07 -3.13
CA LEU A 92 -6.88 5.00 -4.01
C LEU A 92 -6.03 3.77 -3.68
N VAL A 93 -6.59 2.59 -3.97
CA VAL A 93 -5.86 1.33 -3.83
C VAL A 93 -5.86 0.65 -5.18
N THR A 94 -4.68 0.31 -5.67
CA THR A 94 -4.52 -0.42 -6.93
C THR A 94 -4.01 -1.82 -6.65
N MET A 95 -4.63 -2.79 -7.29
CA MET A 95 -4.21 -4.20 -7.23
C MET A 95 -4.53 -4.85 -8.57
N SER A 96 -4.02 -6.06 -8.79
CA SER A 96 -4.36 -6.78 -10.01
C SER A 96 -5.84 -7.18 -10.01
N ALA A 97 -6.41 -7.33 -11.20
CA ALA A 97 -7.79 -7.79 -11.33
C ALA A 97 -7.96 -9.18 -10.70
N ASP A 98 -6.98 -10.05 -10.90
CA ASP A 98 -7.04 -11.41 -10.33
C ASP A 98 -7.12 -11.37 -8.81
N ASP A 99 -6.31 -10.52 -8.18
CA ASP A 99 -6.31 -10.39 -6.72
C ASP A 99 -7.60 -9.76 -6.23
N TRP A 100 -8.11 -8.77 -6.97
CA TRP A 100 -9.37 -8.12 -6.62
C TRP A 100 -10.51 -9.15 -6.63
N PHE A 101 -10.57 -10.00 -7.67
CA PHE A 101 -11.61 -11.03 -7.73
C PHE A 101 -11.46 -12.05 -6.61
N LYS A 102 -10.23 -12.38 -6.23
CA LYS A 102 -9.98 -13.27 -5.10
C LYS A 102 -10.61 -12.70 -3.83
N ILE A 103 -10.38 -11.43 -3.56
CA ILE A 103 -10.95 -10.75 -2.39
C ILE A 103 -12.46 -10.66 -2.51
N TYR A 104 -12.96 -10.30 -3.69
CA TYR A 104 -14.40 -10.14 -3.90
C TYR A 104 -15.16 -11.45 -3.63
N ARG A 105 -14.61 -12.57 -4.09
CA ARG A 105 -15.24 -13.88 -3.85
C ARG A 105 -15.39 -14.20 -2.37
N GLU A 106 -14.49 -13.68 -1.55
CA GLU A 106 -14.51 -13.91 -0.11
C GLU A 106 -15.38 -12.89 0.64
N SER A 107 -15.86 -11.88 -0.07
CA SER A 107 -16.66 -10.82 0.56
C SER A 107 -18.14 -11.19 0.59
N GLU A 108 -18.87 -10.53 1.47
CA GLU A 108 -20.32 -10.67 1.55
C GLU A 108 -21.02 -10.25 0.26
N TRP A 109 -20.41 -9.33 -0.49
CA TRP A 109 -20.99 -8.82 -1.73
C TRP A 109 -21.14 -9.91 -2.78
N SER A 110 -20.25 -10.91 -2.77
CA SER A 110 -20.27 -11.98 -3.76
C SER A 110 -21.39 -12.99 -3.53
N GLU A 111 -22.07 -12.93 -2.40
CA GLU A 111 -23.17 -13.84 -2.08
C GLU A 111 -24.41 -13.53 -2.88
N GLU A 112 -24.46 -12.36 -3.51
CA GLU A 112 -25.54 -11.99 -4.41
C GLU A 112 -25.41 -12.78 -5.70
N LYS A 113 -26.22 -13.76 -5.88
CA LYS A 113 -26.19 -14.59 -7.08
C LYS A 113 -27.43 -14.36 -7.92
#